data_4ea6a710be3ececb6192ed93203f0ae9
#
_entry.id   4ea6a710be3ececb6192ed93203f0ae9
#
_cell.length_a   1.000
_cell.length_b   1.000
_cell.length_c   1.000
_cell.angle_alpha   90.00
_cell.angle_beta   90.00
_cell.angle_gamma   90.00
#
_symmetry.space_group_name_H-M   'P 1'
#
loop_
_entity.id
_entity.type
_entity.pdbx_description
1 polymer ?
#
loop_
_entity_poly.entity_id
_entity_poly.type
_entity_poly.pdbx_seq_one_letter_code
_entity_poly.pdbx_strand_id
1 'polypeptide(L)'
;MIRRIIILICLLLSVISLADAQTGTWSGKLDVQGTTLSLVFHLDGDKPTMDSPDQGAKGIPIQVEKAEVGKIIVRIPSLAASYEGQWLFNKIVGTFTQMNASFPLTLDPGEDKPHRPQTPVPPFPYTAEEVSFSNGDIVLNGTLVLPEGYTRETPVLLMVTGSGQQNRDEELFDHKPFAVIADALARAGVATLRYDDRGFGDPSAKPLDWTTEDFRSDALAGIGFLRNRFDRVGVLGHSEGGTIAMMIAAEQKADFIISLAGMAVSGAETLISQNRIALGGLGFSDETIESYCDMLEKAFDVKVNGGRMPDPSDYDIPEPLMQNYRAVVAQIQLPYMAHFLSLDVRPVLGEIKCPVLALNGSKDTQVDHIANLDAIRAGLKDDPKNRVESLEGLNHLFQHCDTGAVSEYRNIEETFAPEALEKIVQWLYEVNTAR
;
A
#
# COMPACT_ATOMS: atom_id res chain seq x y z
N MET A 1 -27.38 51.65 -33.09
CA MET A 1 -28.07 51.01 -31.96
C MET A 1 -27.62 49.56 -31.78
N ILE A 2 -27.29 48.82 -32.83
CA ILE A 2 -26.93 47.39 -32.78
C ILE A 2 -25.54 47.10 -32.14
N ARG A 3 -24.56 48.02 -32.26
CA ARG A 3 -23.19 47.82 -31.68
C ARG A 3 -23.13 47.96 -30.15
N ARG A 4 -24.11 48.62 -29.50
CA ARG A 4 -24.15 48.74 -28.02
C ARG A 4 -24.82 47.55 -27.32
N ILE A 5 -25.63 46.78 -28.04
CA ILE A 5 -26.34 45.60 -27.51
C ILE A 5 -25.39 44.40 -27.47
N ILE A 6 -24.46 44.29 -28.45
CA ILE A 6 -23.49 43.15 -28.48
C ILE A 6 -22.45 43.24 -27.36
N ILE A 7 -22.05 44.45 -26.93
CA ILE A 7 -21.11 44.65 -25.82
C ILE A 7 -21.77 44.32 -24.46
N LEU A 8 -23.07 44.51 -24.33
CA LEU A 8 -23.78 44.18 -23.09
C LEU A 8 -24.03 42.66 -22.94
N ILE A 9 -24.16 41.93 -24.06
CA ILE A 9 -24.35 40.47 -24.03
C ILE A 9 -23.03 39.76 -23.73
N CYS A 10 -21.87 40.27 -24.17
CA CYS A 10 -20.55 39.71 -23.81
C CYS A 10 -20.18 39.96 -22.34
N LEU A 11 -20.67 41.00 -21.70
CA LEU A 11 -20.46 41.27 -20.27
C LEU A 11 -21.36 40.42 -19.36
N LEU A 12 -22.55 40.01 -19.85
CA LEU A 12 -23.44 39.11 -19.11
C LEU A 12 -23.03 37.65 -19.19
N LEU A 13 -22.35 37.22 -20.25
CA LEU A 13 -21.82 35.85 -20.39
C LEU A 13 -20.55 35.62 -19.56
N SER A 14 -19.80 36.67 -19.22
CA SER A 14 -18.62 36.55 -18.35
C SER A 14 -18.96 36.50 -16.86
N VAL A 15 -20.17 36.86 -16.45
CA VAL A 15 -20.60 36.81 -15.04
C VAL A 15 -21.20 35.44 -14.68
N ILE A 16 -21.70 34.68 -15.65
CA ILE A 16 -22.26 33.35 -15.41
C ILE A 16 -21.16 32.28 -15.22
N SER A 17 -19.94 32.49 -15.78
CA SER A 17 -18.80 31.62 -15.60
C SER A 17 -18.11 31.71 -14.22
N LEU A 18 -18.35 32.76 -13.44
CA LEU A 18 -17.68 32.98 -12.15
C LEU A 18 -18.39 32.29 -10.96
N ALA A 19 -19.64 31.90 -11.12
CA ALA A 19 -20.40 31.25 -10.06
C ALA A 19 -20.09 29.75 -9.97
N ASP A 20 -19.76 29.08 -11.08
CA ASP A 20 -19.40 27.66 -11.12
C ASP A 20 -17.92 27.40 -10.73
N ALA A 21 -17.08 28.44 -10.76
CA ALA A 21 -15.66 28.30 -10.41
C ALA A 21 -15.37 28.23 -8.89
N GLN A 22 -16.41 28.42 -8.06
CA GLN A 22 -16.26 28.43 -6.59
C GLN A 22 -16.56 27.09 -5.90
N THR A 23 -16.93 26.09 -6.66
CA THR A 23 -17.17 24.72 -6.22
C THR A 23 -16.19 23.80 -6.98
N GLY A 24 -16.10 22.55 -6.60
CA GLY A 24 -15.24 21.56 -7.27
C GLY A 24 -14.03 21.18 -6.47
N THR A 25 -13.21 20.37 -7.10
CA THR A 25 -11.95 19.89 -6.52
C THR A 25 -10.82 20.83 -6.92
N TRP A 26 -9.95 21.13 -5.96
CA TRP A 26 -8.81 22.02 -6.10
C TRP A 26 -7.58 21.38 -5.47
N SER A 27 -6.45 21.39 -6.15
CA SER A 27 -5.21 20.78 -5.63
C SER A 27 -4.01 21.72 -5.72
N GLY A 28 -3.08 21.54 -4.81
CA GLY A 28 -1.83 22.29 -4.81
C GLY A 28 -0.72 21.60 -4.02
N LYS A 29 0.51 22.06 -4.23
CA LYS A 29 1.70 21.53 -3.56
C LYS A 29 2.17 22.49 -2.50
N LEU A 30 2.23 22.04 -1.26
CA LEU A 30 2.69 22.75 -0.09
C LEU A 30 4.16 22.38 0.19
N ASP A 31 5.06 23.36 0.17
CA ASP A 31 6.45 23.14 0.56
C ASP A 31 6.60 23.39 2.06
N VAL A 32 6.99 22.35 2.79
CA VAL A 32 7.26 22.40 4.23
C VAL A 32 8.73 22.03 4.45
N GLN A 33 9.57 23.04 4.56
CA GLN A 33 11.00 22.88 4.84
C GLN A 33 11.75 21.92 3.88
N GLY A 34 11.43 22.00 2.59
CA GLY A 34 12.04 21.17 1.54
C GLY A 34 11.32 19.86 1.27
N THR A 35 10.26 19.55 2.04
CA THR A 35 9.34 18.44 1.73
C THR A 35 8.09 18.99 1.07
N THR A 36 7.75 18.50 -0.10
CA THR A 36 6.54 18.90 -0.82
C THR A 36 5.39 17.95 -0.46
N LEU A 37 4.26 18.52 0.00
CA LEU A 37 3.04 17.80 0.30
C LEU A 37 1.93 18.22 -0.67
N SER A 38 1.26 17.26 -1.28
CA SER A 38 0.06 17.52 -2.08
C SER A 38 -1.16 17.65 -1.18
N LEU A 39 -1.94 18.71 -1.40
CA LEU A 39 -3.22 18.91 -0.73
C LEU A 39 -4.33 19.00 -1.78
N VAL A 40 -5.44 18.30 -1.55
CA VAL A 40 -6.61 18.29 -2.42
C VAL A 40 -7.82 18.74 -1.62
N PHE A 41 -8.49 19.79 -2.07
CA PHE A 41 -9.68 20.34 -1.42
C PHE A 41 -10.92 20.02 -2.26
N HIS A 42 -11.83 19.24 -1.71
CA HIS A 42 -13.14 18.95 -2.30
C HIS A 42 -14.14 19.95 -1.71
N LEU A 43 -14.38 21.04 -2.44
CA LEU A 43 -15.22 22.15 -1.99
C LEU A 43 -16.71 21.95 -2.32
N ASP A 44 -17.05 20.81 -2.92
CA ASP A 44 -18.40 20.47 -3.35
C ASP A 44 -19.23 19.82 -2.24
N GLY A 45 -20.55 19.93 -2.36
CA GLY A 45 -21.51 19.22 -1.53
C GLY A 45 -21.65 19.76 -0.11
N ASP A 46 -22.48 19.06 0.68
CA ASP A 46 -22.84 19.44 2.05
C ASP A 46 -21.74 19.13 3.08
N LYS A 47 -20.76 18.32 2.70
CA LYS A 47 -19.65 17.88 3.58
C LYS A 47 -18.32 18.01 2.83
N PRO A 48 -17.77 19.23 2.72
CA PRO A 48 -16.49 19.43 2.07
C PRO A 48 -15.36 18.75 2.85
N THR A 49 -14.37 18.24 2.11
CA THR A 49 -13.23 17.51 2.68
C THR A 49 -11.91 17.98 2.09
N MET A 50 -10.82 17.63 2.75
CA MET A 50 -9.47 17.78 2.25
C MET A 50 -8.76 16.42 2.31
N ASP A 51 -7.94 16.14 1.29
CA ASP A 51 -7.04 15.01 1.28
C ASP A 51 -5.59 15.49 1.36
N SER A 52 -4.73 14.69 1.99
CA SER A 52 -3.28 14.81 1.92
C SER A 52 -2.71 13.48 1.41
N PRO A 53 -2.67 13.29 0.08
CA PRO A 53 -2.32 11.99 -0.51
C PRO A 53 -0.92 11.50 -0.15
N ASP A 54 0.05 12.42 -0.02
CA ASP A 54 1.42 12.07 0.35
C ASP A 54 1.55 11.55 1.80
N GLN A 55 0.53 11.81 2.62
CA GLN A 55 0.44 11.34 4.00
C GLN A 55 -0.60 10.21 4.17
N GLY A 56 -1.16 9.71 3.07
CA GLY A 56 -2.19 8.68 3.09
C GLY A 56 -3.53 9.11 3.71
N ALA A 57 -3.72 10.42 3.95
CA ALA A 57 -4.92 10.94 4.62
C ALA A 57 -5.97 11.35 3.59
N LYS A 58 -7.19 10.79 3.70
CA LYS A 58 -8.33 11.09 2.82
C LYS A 58 -9.57 11.48 3.64
N GLY A 59 -10.40 12.35 3.06
CA GLY A 59 -11.71 12.70 3.63
C GLY A 59 -11.66 13.51 4.92
N ILE A 60 -10.59 14.27 5.18
CA ILE A 60 -10.47 15.12 6.36
C ILE A 60 -11.57 16.19 6.31
N PRO A 61 -12.49 16.26 7.28
CA PRO A 61 -13.58 17.24 7.26
C PRO A 61 -13.03 18.67 7.33
N ILE A 62 -13.55 19.53 6.44
CA ILE A 62 -13.21 20.95 6.42
C ILE A 62 -14.46 21.82 6.56
N GLN A 63 -14.26 23.05 6.95
CA GLN A 63 -15.29 24.09 7.01
C GLN A 63 -14.93 25.21 6.03
N VAL A 64 -15.81 25.45 5.07
CA VAL A 64 -15.61 26.50 4.07
C VAL A 64 -16.41 27.73 4.49
N GLU A 65 -15.70 28.81 4.84
CA GLU A 65 -16.29 30.10 5.12
C GLU A 65 -16.18 30.98 3.86
N LYS A 66 -17.30 31.44 3.34
CA LYS A 66 -17.29 32.42 2.24
C LYS A 66 -16.93 33.77 2.84
N ALA A 67 -15.70 34.18 2.65
CA ALA A 67 -15.30 35.57 2.88
C ALA A 67 -15.78 36.46 1.72
N GLU A 68 -15.49 37.75 1.76
CA GLU A 68 -15.85 38.74 0.74
C GLU A 68 -15.66 38.25 -0.71
N VAL A 69 -16.31 38.91 -1.67
CA VAL A 69 -16.23 38.55 -3.10
C VAL A 69 -14.79 38.28 -3.54
N GLY A 70 -14.54 37.08 -4.03
CA GLY A 70 -13.21 36.66 -4.53
C GLY A 70 -12.26 36.07 -3.48
N LYS A 71 -12.69 35.88 -2.24
CA LYS A 71 -11.88 35.21 -1.20
C LYS A 71 -12.54 33.94 -0.71
N ILE A 72 -11.70 33.01 -0.27
CA ILE A 72 -12.10 31.76 0.38
C ILE A 72 -11.30 31.57 1.68
N ILE A 73 -11.96 31.12 2.72
CA ILE A 73 -11.34 30.68 3.96
C ILE A 73 -11.78 29.24 4.20
N VAL A 74 -10.81 28.36 4.35
CA VAL A 74 -11.01 26.95 4.68
C VAL A 74 -10.40 26.68 6.05
N ARG A 75 -11.18 26.12 6.97
CA ARG A 75 -10.68 25.66 8.27
C ARG A 75 -10.64 24.16 8.33
N ILE A 76 -9.54 23.62 8.88
CA ILE A 76 -9.32 22.19 9.09
C ILE A 76 -9.17 21.95 10.60
N PRO A 77 -10.28 21.82 11.36
CA PRO A 77 -10.25 21.81 12.83
C PRO A 77 -9.42 20.65 13.41
N SER A 78 -9.49 19.46 12.79
CA SER A 78 -8.75 18.28 13.25
C SER A 78 -7.24 18.43 13.18
N LEU A 79 -6.74 19.34 12.31
CA LEU A 79 -5.32 19.62 12.15
C LEU A 79 -4.87 20.96 12.75
N ALA A 80 -5.79 21.68 13.41
CA ALA A 80 -5.57 23.06 13.85
C ALA A 80 -4.98 23.95 12.73
N ALA A 81 -5.48 23.77 11.49
CA ALA A 81 -4.98 24.43 10.28
C ALA A 81 -6.05 25.24 9.58
N SER A 82 -5.62 26.18 8.74
CA SER A 82 -6.49 26.96 7.87
C SER A 82 -5.80 27.30 6.54
N TYR A 83 -6.61 27.51 5.51
CA TYR A 83 -6.17 28.07 4.24
C TYR A 83 -6.98 29.34 3.94
N GLU A 84 -6.27 30.41 3.61
CA GLU A 84 -6.89 31.69 3.19
C GLU A 84 -6.39 32.00 1.80
N GLY A 85 -7.30 32.04 0.82
CA GLY A 85 -6.97 32.22 -0.58
C GLY A 85 -7.82 33.26 -1.28
N GLN A 86 -7.29 33.75 -2.39
CA GLN A 86 -7.97 34.67 -3.30
C GLN A 86 -8.07 34.05 -4.69
N TRP A 87 -9.26 34.15 -5.29
CA TRP A 87 -9.50 33.70 -6.66
C TRP A 87 -8.80 34.61 -7.65
N LEU A 88 -7.88 34.08 -8.41
CA LEU A 88 -7.14 34.74 -9.47
C LEU A 88 -7.25 33.95 -10.77
N PHE A 89 -8.10 34.40 -11.69
CA PHE A 89 -8.44 33.69 -12.92
C PHE A 89 -8.92 32.27 -12.64
N ASN A 90 -8.14 31.26 -13.00
CA ASN A 90 -8.43 29.84 -12.81
C ASN A 90 -7.64 29.20 -11.64
N LYS A 91 -7.13 30.00 -10.70
CA LYS A 91 -6.36 29.52 -9.55
C LYS A 91 -6.88 30.15 -8.25
N ILE A 92 -6.57 29.52 -7.13
CA ILE A 92 -6.72 30.11 -5.81
C ILE A 92 -5.31 30.30 -5.24
N VAL A 93 -4.90 31.55 -5.07
CA VAL A 93 -3.58 31.86 -4.51
C VAL A 93 -3.75 32.30 -3.06
N GLY A 94 -3.04 31.63 -2.15
CA GLY A 94 -3.25 31.87 -0.73
C GLY A 94 -2.13 31.38 0.16
N THR A 95 -2.49 31.25 1.45
CA THR A 95 -1.57 30.85 2.51
C THR A 95 -2.22 29.75 3.33
N PHE A 96 -1.54 28.64 3.46
CA PHE A 96 -1.85 27.57 4.41
C PHE A 96 -1.15 27.83 5.74
N THR A 97 -1.89 27.80 6.84
CA THR A 97 -1.36 28.04 8.17
C THR A 97 -1.65 26.86 9.09
N GLN A 98 -0.63 26.35 9.77
CA GLN A 98 -0.76 25.31 10.77
C GLN A 98 0.21 25.58 11.94
N MET A 99 -0.27 25.48 13.20
CA MET A 99 0.54 25.63 14.42
C MET A 99 1.45 26.89 14.40
N ASN A 100 0.96 28.04 13.96
CA ASN A 100 1.69 29.31 13.81
C ASN A 100 2.74 29.34 12.69
N ALA A 101 2.89 28.31 11.89
CA ALA A 101 3.67 28.34 10.66
C ALA A 101 2.77 28.64 9.46
N SER A 102 3.23 29.47 8.53
CA SER A 102 2.48 29.85 7.34
C SER A 102 3.28 29.56 6.09
N PHE A 103 2.62 28.95 5.10
CA PHE A 103 3.22 28.50 3.86
C PHE A 103 2.41 29.01 2.67
N PRO A 104 3.06 29.55 1.62
CA PRO A 104 2.38 29.87 0.39
C PRO A 104 1.77 28.60 -0.24
N LEU A 105 0.52 28.68 -0.69
CA LEU A 105 -0.14 27.58 -1.38
C LEU A 105 -1.00 28.13 -2.51
N THR A 106 -0.72 27.68 -3.72
CA THR A 106 -1.56 27.95 -4.89
C THR A 106 -2.31 26.67 -5.23
N LEU A 107 -3.64 26.81 -5.41
CA LEU A 107 -4.48 25.71 -5.82
C LEU A 107 -4.86 25.88 -7.30
N ASP A 108 -4.68 24.83 -8.06
CA ASP A 108 -5.17 24.66 -9.43
C ASP A 108 -6.48 23.87 -9.43
N PRO A 109 -7.37 24.07 -10.42
CA PRO A 109 -8.62 23.32 -10.51
C PRO A 109 -8.35 21.84 -10.87
N GLY A 110 -9.11 20.96 -10.24
CA GLY A 110 -8.99 19.51 -10.40
C GLY A 110 -8.06 18.88 -9.36
N GLU A 111 -7.95 17.58 -9.45
CA GLU A 111 -7.03 16.77 -8.66
C GLU A 111 -5.81 16.44 -9.53
N ASP A 112 -4.62 16.74 -9.02
CA ASP A 112 -3.36 16.28 -9.62
C ASP A 112 -3.19 14.80 -9.31
N LYS A 113 -3.90 13.94 -10.07
CA LYS A 113 -3.81 12.50 -9.93
C LYS A 113 -2.56 11.98 -10.62
N PRO A 114 -1.80 11.13 -9.96
CA PRO A 114 -0.69 10.47 -10.60
C PRO A 114 -1.17 9.67 -11.82
N HIS A 115 -0.40 9.74 -12.91
CA HIS A 115 -0.67 8.92 -14.09
C HIS A 115 -0.32 7.46 -13.81
N ARG A 116 -1.29 6.53 -14.03
CA ARG A 116 -1.13 5.08 -13.77
C ARG A 116 -1.52 4.30 -15.04
N PRO A 117 -0.65 4.28 -16.05
CA PRO A 117 -1.00 3.77 -17.38
C PRO A 117 -1.28 2.26 -17.39
N GLN A 118 -0.77 1.51 -16.42
CA GLN A 118 -0.98 0.06 -16.34
C GLN A 118 -2.30 -0.33 -15.67
N THR A 119 -3.02 0.62 -15.05
CA THR A 119 -4.33 0.30 -14.42
C THR A 119 -5.29 -0.22 -15.50
N PRO A 120 -5.82 -1.44 -15.36
CA PRO A 120 -6.70 -2.01 -16.36
C PRO A 120 -7.98 -1.22 -16.54
N VAL A 121 -8.37 -0.99 -17.79
CA VAL A 121 -9.62 -0.29 -18.15
C VAL A 121 -10.46 -1.14 -19.10
N PRO A 122 -11.81 -1.14 -18.97
CA PRO A 122 -12.67 -1.87 -19.89
C PRO A 122 -12.60 -1.32 -21.34
N PRO A 123 -12.91 -2.16 -22.36
CA PRO A 123 -13.41 -3.53 -22.25
C PRO A 123 -12.30 -4.55 -21.97
N PHE A 124 -12.60 -5.53 -21.09
CA PHE A 124 -11.67 -6.60 -20.74
C PHE A 124 -11.89 -7.83 -21.65
N PRO A 125 -10.82 -8.58 -22.03
CA PRO A 125 -10.95 -9.85 -22.74
C PRO A 125 -11.26 -11.04 -21.80
N TYR A 126 -11.71 -10.79 -20.60
CA TYR A 126 -12.01 -11.75 -19.54
C TYR A 126 -13.26 -11.29 -18.76
N THR A 127 -13.80 -12.18 -17.94
CA THR A 127 -14.93 -11.85 -17.05
C THR A 127 -14.41 -11.47 -15.66
N ALA A 128 -14.98 -10.43 -15.06
CA ALA A 128 -14.78 -10.07 -13.67
C ALA A 128 -16.12 -10.22 -12.92
N GLU A 129 -16.16 -11.10 -11.93
CA GLU A 129 -17.33 -11.37 -11.11
C GLU A 129 -17.13 -10.81 -9.70
N GLU A 130 -18.07 -10.00 -9.21
CA GLU A 130 -18.11 -9.65 -7.80
C GLU A 130 -18.59 -10.87 -7.01
N VAL A 131 -17.82 -11.25 -6.01
CA VAL A 131 -18.08 -12.43 -5.18
C VAL A 131 -17.92 -12.09 -3.70
N SER A 132 -18.52 -12.93 -2.85
CA SER A 132 -18.28 -12.88 -1.41
C SER A 132 -18.12 -14.27 -0.84
N PHE A 133 -17.31 -14.39 0.20
CA PHE A 133 -17.13 -15.63 0.97
C PHE A 133 -17.01 -15.29 2.46
N SER A 134 -17.15 -16.28 3.32
CA SER A 134 -17.19 -16.06 4.77
C SER A 134 -16.10 -16.83 5.49
N ASN A 135 -15.52 -16.20 6.51
CA ASN A 135 -14.69 -16.82 7.53
C ASN A 135 -15.41 -16.64 8.89
N GLY A 136 -16.15 -17.64 9.33
CA GLY A 136 -17.08 -17.50 10.45
C GLY A 136 -18.12 -16.40 10.19
N ASP A 137 -18.17 -15.41 11.06
CA ASP A 137 -19.09 -14.27 10.96
C ASP A 137 -18.54 -13.13 10.07
N ILE A 138 -17.28 -13.22 9.63
CA ILE A 138 -16.65 -12.23 8.76
C ILE A 138 -17.03 -12.50 7.31
N VAL A 139 -17.59 -11.52 6.62
CA VAL A 139 -17.88 -11.55 5.18
C VAL A 139 -16.80 -10.77 4.44
N LEU A 140 -16.18 -11.43 3.49
CA LEU A 140 -15.10 -10.89 2.67
C LEU A 140 -15.61 -10.72 1.24
N ASN A 141 -15.51 -9.51 0.70
CA ASN A 141 -15.93 -9.19 -0.65
C ASN A 141 -14.73 -9.17 -1.59
N GLY A 142 -14.90 -9.66 -2.81
CA GLY A 142 -13.81 -9.77 -3.74
C GLY A 142 -14.24 -9.73 -5.20
N THR A 143 -13.26 -9.69 -6.09
CA THR A 143 -13.45 -9.81 -7.54
C THR A 143 -12.72 -11.06 -8.02
N LEU A 144 -13.51 -12.01 -8.56
CA LEU A 144 -13.01 -13.20 -9.24
C LEU A 144 -12.86 -12.90 -10.73
N VAL A 145 -11.62 -12.91 -11.21
CA VAL A 145 -11.30 -12.70 -12.61
C VAL A 145 -11.14 -14.05 -13.30
N LEU A 146 -11.84 -14.25 -14.40
CA LEU A 146 -11.93 -15.50 -15.13
C LEU A 146 -11.46 -15.31 -16.57
N PRO A 147 -10.38 -15.97 -17.00
CA PRO A 147 -9.93 -15.90 -18.38
C PRO A 147 -10.99 -16.47 -19.35
N GLU A 148 -10.92 -16.08 -20.61
CA GLU A 148 -11.81 -16.63 -21.64
C GLU A 148 -11.68 -18.16 -21.73
N GLY A 149 -12.82 -18.85 -21.76
CA GLY A 149 -12.84 -20.31 -21.86
C GLY A 149 -12.33 -21.07 -20.64
N TYR A 150 -12.30 -20.43 -19.46
CA TYR A 150 -11.88 -21.09 -18.23
C TYR A 150 -12.68 -22.37 -17.97
N THR A 151 -12.04 -23.34 -17.35
CA THR A 151 -12.63 -24.60 -16.92
C THR A 151 -12.26 -24.88 -15.47
N ARG A 152 -12.74 -25.98 -14.92
CA ARG A 152 -12.36 -26.42 -13.58
C ARG A 152 -10.85 -26.70 -13.43
N GLU A 153 -10.21 -27.07 -14.53
CA GLU A 153 -8.75 -27.33 -14.57
C GLU A 153 -7.91 -26.05 -14.69
N THR A 154 -8.53 -24.91 -14.98
CA THR A 154 -7.83 -23.61 -15.04
C THR A 154 -7.19 -23.32 -13.68
N PRO A 155 -5.89 -23.02 -13.63
CA PRO A 155 -5.26 -22.62 -12.37
C PRO A 155 -5.82 -21.29 -11.87
N VAL A 156 -6.04 -21.19 -10.56
CA VAL A 156 -6.50 -19.96 -9.93
C VAL A 156 -5.57 -19.56 -8.80
N LEU A 157 -5.31 -18.27 -8.65
CA LEU A 157 -4.57 -17.66 -7.55
C LEU A 157 -5.50 -16.87 -6.63
N LEU A 158 -5.49 -17.20 -5.34
CA LEU A 158 -5.94 -16.28 -4.31
C LEU A 158 -4.83 -15.24 -4.11
N MET A 159 -5.16 -13.96 -4.12
CA MET A 159 -4.21 -12.87 -3.92
C MET A 159 -4.38 -12.30 -2.51
N VAL A 160 -3.27 -12.27 -1.75
CA VAL A 160 -3.22 -11.87 -0.34
C VAL A 160 -2.37 -10.63 -0.21
N THR A 161 -2.93 -9.55 0.31
CA THR A 161 -2.32 -8.23 0.46
C THR A 161 -1.22 -8.21 1.53
N GLY A 162 -0.43 -7.14 1.54
CA GLY A 162 0.59 -6.89 2.56
C GLY A 162 0.01 -6.42 3.90
N SER A 163 0.89 -5.90 4.75
CA SER A 163 0.56 -5.50 6.13
C SER A 163 -0.52 -4.43 6.22
N GLY A 164 -1.38 -4.57 7.22
CA GLY A 164 -2.47 -3.64 7.48
C GLY A 164 -3.76 -4.02 6.77
N GLN A 165 -4.79 -3.18 6.91
CA GLN A 165 -6.08 -3.36 6.27
C GLN A 165 -6.08 -2.70 4.89
N GLN A 166 -6.21 -3.49 3.84
CA GLN A 166 -6.11 -3.04 2.47
C GLN A 166 -7.35 -3.42 1.64
N ASN A 167 -7.56 -2.70 0.54
CA ASN A 167 -8.53 -3.11 -0.46
C ASN A 167 -7.97 -4.23 -1.35
N ARG A 168 -8.84 -4.88 -2.10
CA ARG A 168 -8.51 -5.99 -3.00
C ARG A 168 -7.47 -5.67 -4.09
N ASP A 169 -7.21 -4.41 -4.38
CA ASP A 169 -6.26 -3.96 -5.38
C ASP A 169 -4.88 -3.64 -4.78
N GLU A 170 -4.76 -3.72 -3.43
CA GLU A 170 -3.57 -3.27 -2.69
C GLU A 170 -3.20 -1.83 -3.06
N GLU A 171 -4.21 -0.96 -3.05
CA GLU A 171 -4.10 0.39 -3.59
C GLU A 171 -3.24 1.29 -2.71
N LEU A 172 -2.14 1.78 -3.27
CA LEU A 172 -1.22 2.71 -2.61
C LEU A 172 -0.79 3.80 -3.60
N PHE A 173 -0.99 5.06 -3.26
CA PHE A 173 -0.72 6.21 -4.15
C PHE A 173 -1.36 6.09 -5.54
N ASP A 174 -2.60 5.62 -5.61
CA ASP A 174 -3.35 5.31 -6.82
C ASP A 174 -2.74 4.19 -7.70
N HIS A 175 -1.67 3.54 -7.28
CA HIS A 175 -1.24 2.26 -7.85
C HIS A 175 -2.19 1.16 -7.42
N LYS A 176 -2.48 0.23 -8.34
CA LYS A 176 -3.31 -0.95 -8.11
C LYS A 176 -2.58 -2.22 -8.53
N PRO A 177 -1.50 -2.59 -7.83
CA PRO A 177 -0.63 -3.68 -8.26
C PRO A 177 -1.40 -4.98 -8.46
N PHE A 178 -2.31 -5.33 -7.57
CA PHE A 178 -3.08 -6.57 -7.71
C PHE A 178 -4.06 -6.54 -8.90
N ALA A 179 -4.61 -5.37 -9.27
CA ALA A 179 -5.40 -5.27 -10.49
C ALA A 179 -4.53 -5.48 -11.74
N VAL A 180 -3.31 -4.92 -11.77
CA VAL A 180 -2.36 -5.07 -12.88
C VAL A 180 -1.92 -6.52 -13.03
N ILE A 181 -1.56 -7.18 -11.93
CA ILE A 181 -1.18 -8.60 -11.92
C ILE A 181 -2.36 -9.47 -12.39
N ALA A 182 -3.57 -9.22 -11.89
CA ALA A 182 -4.76 -10.00 -12.26
C ALA A 182 -5.12 -9.86 -13.74
N ASP A 183 -4.99 -8.67 -14.35
CA ASP A 183 -5.17 -8.45 -15.79
C ASP A 183 -4.15 -9.25 -16.60
N ALA A 184 -2.86 -9.17 -16.24
CA ALA A 184 -1.80 -9.92 -16.92
C ALA A 184 -2.02 -11.44 -16.84
N LEU A 185 -2.40 -11.95 -15.67
CA LEU A 185 -2.66 -13.36 -15.44
C LEU A 185 -3.90 -13.85 -16.20
N ALA A 186 -4.98 -13.07 -16.23
CA ALA A 186 -6.19 -13.42 -16.98
C ALA A 186 -5.90 -13.52 -18.48
N ARG A 187 -5.10 -12.61 -19.03
CA ARG A 187 -4.64 -12.68 -20.43
C ARG A 187 -3.75 -13.89 -20.71
N ALA A 188 -3.06 -14.40 -19.69
CA ALA A 188 -2.23 -15.61 -19.75
C ALA A 188 -3.01 -16.90 -19.43
N GLY A 189 -4.34 -16.84 -19.24
CA GLY A 189 -5.18 -18.01 -18.98
C GLY A 189 -5.20 -18.48 -17.53
N VAL A 190 -4.85 -17.63 -16.57
CA VAL A 190 -4.87 -17.91 -15.13
C VAL A 190 -5.96 -17.07 -14.46
N ALA A 191 -6.83 -17.70 -13.68
CA ALA A 191 -7.85 -17.01 -12.90
C ALA A 191 -7.27 -16.42 -11.62
N THR A 192 -7.90 -15.36 -11.08
CA THR A 192 -7.48 -14.74 -9.81
C THR A 192 -8.67 -14.35 -8.96
N LEU A 193 -8.54 -14.48 -7.65
CA LEU A 193 -9.45 -13.89 -6.66
C LEU A 193 -8.69 -12.88 -5.83
N ARG A 194 -9.09 -11.61 -5.93
CA ARG A 194 -8.66 -10.50 -5.07
C ARG A 194 -9.80 -10.19 -4.12
N TYR A 195 -9.52 -9.94 -2.85
CA TYR A 195 -10.57 -9.63 -1.87
C TYR A 195 -10.13 -8.48 -0.95
N ASP A 196 -11.12 -7.72 -0.47
CA ASP A 196 -10.92 -6.69 0.53
C ASP A 196 -10.67 -7.35 1.88
N ASP A 197 -9.67 -6.86 2.62
CA ASP A 197 -9.38 -7.37 3.95
C ASP A 197 -10.56 -7.21 4.90
N ARG A 198 -10.58 -8.02 5.95
CA ARG A 198 -11.60 -7.95 7.00
C ARG A 198 -11.79 -6.54 7.50
N GLY A 199 -13.05 -6.09 7.56
CA GLY A 199 -13.44 -4.76 8.04
C GLY A 199 -13.04 -3.61 7.12
N PHE A 200 -12.50 -3.85 5.91
CA PHE A 200 -12.19 -2.76 4.98
C PHE A 200 -13.46 -1.95 4.65
N GLY A 201 -13.34 -0.62 4.78
CA GLY A 201 -14.48 0.28 4.57
C GLY A 201 -15.44 0.40 5.76
N ASP A 202 -15.25 -0.36 6.84
CA ASP A 202 -15.99 -0.20 8.08
C ASP A 202 -15.28 0.79 9.02
N PRO A 203 -15.84 1.97 9.29
CA PRO A 203 -15.21 2.97 10.15
C PRO A 203 -15.14 2.54 11.63
N SER A 204 -15.83 1.48 12.03
CA SER A 204 -15.76 0.91 13.37
C SER A 204 -14.70 -0.17 13.52
N ALA A 205 -14.10 -0.62 12.43
CA ALA A 205 -13.05 -1.63 12.43
C ALA A 205 -11.83 -1.19 13.23
N LYS A 206 -11.20 -2.15 13.88
CA LYS A 206 -9.97 -1.95 14.67
C LYS A 206 -8.87 -2.85 14.10
N PRO A 207 -8.26 -2.47 12.98
CA PRO A 207 -7.32 -3.34 12.27
C PRO A 207 -6.11 -3.76 13.10
N LEU A 208 -5.70 -2.97 14.09
CA LEU A 208 -4.58 -3.30 14.98
C LEU A 208 -4.93 -4.33 16.08
N ASP A 209 -6.20 -4.71 16.22
CA ASP A 209 -6.63 -5.79 17.10
C ASP A 209 -6.52 -7.17 16.40
N TRP A 210 -6.41 -7.21 15.07
CA TRP A 210 -6.23 -8.43 14.27
C TRP A 210 -4.75 -8.75 14.07
N THR A 211 -4.45 -9.99 13.80
CA THR A 211 -3.08 -10.49 13.64
C THR A 211 -2.89 -11.13 12.27
N THR A 212 -1.66 -11.44 11.89
CA THR A 212 -1.34 -12.22 10.69
C THR A 212 -2.14 -13.54 10.63
N GLU A 213 -2.43 -14.18 11.78
CA GLU A 213 -3.24 -15.39 11.85
C GLU A 213 -4.69 -15.17 11.44
N ASP A 214 -5.25 -13.99 11.74
CA ASP A 214 -6.58 -13.63 11.29
C ASP A 214 -6.64 -13.50 9.77
N PHE A 215 -5.66 -12.81 9.15
CA PHE A 215 -5.54 -12.66 7.70
C PHE A 215 -5.24 -14.01 7.03
N ARG A 216 -4.41 -14.86 7.64
CA ARG A 216 -4.18 -16.24 7.16
C ARG A 216 -5.48 -17.06 7.19
N SER A 217 -6.27 -16.93 8.23
CA SER A 217 -7.57 -17.61 8.35
C SER A 217 -8.54 -17.15 7.24
N ASP A 218 -8.56 -15.86 6.89
CA ASP A 218 -9.35 -15.33 5.78
C ASP A 218 -8.89 -15.92 4.43
N ALA A 219 -7.56 -15.96 4.22
CA ALA A 219 -7.00 -16.56 3.02
C ALA A 219 -7.37 -18.06 2.89
N LEU A 220 -7.36 -18.81 3.98
CA LEU A 220 -7.81 -20.22 3.99
C LEU A 220 -9.29 -20.34 3.62
N ALA A 221 -10.16 -19.44 4.09
CA ALA A 221 -11.56 -19.41 3.68
C ALA A 221 -11.71 -19.09 2.19
N GLY A 222 -10.90 -18.16 1.65
CA GLY A 222 -10.83 -17.85 0.23
C GLY A 222 -10.40 -19.05 -0.62
N ILE A 223 -9.42 -19.82 -0.17
CA ILE A 223 -9.01 -21.10 -0.81
C ILE A 223 -10.19 -22.08 -0.81
N GLY A 224 -10.88 -22.23 0.32
CA GLY A 224 -12.06 -23.09 0.44
C GLY A 224 -13.16 -22.69 -0.55
N PHE A 225 -13.40 -21.39 -0.72
CA PHE A 225 -14.34 -20.86 -1.71
C PHE A 225 -13.91 -21.22 -3.14
N LEU A 226 -12.64 -21.04 -3.50
CA LEU A 226 -12.11 -21.35 -4.82
C LEU A 226 -12.13 -22.84 -5.15
N ARG A 227 -11.90 -23.73 -4.19
CA ARG A 227 -11.94 -25.20 -4.36
C ARG A 227 -13.31 -25.72 -4.82
N ASN A 228 -14.38 -24.95 -4.65
CA ASN A 228 -15.70 -25.33 -5.19
C ASN A 228 -15.76 -25.20 -6.74
N ARG A 229 -14.90 -24.37 -7.34
CA ARG A 229 -14.92 -24.09 -8.79
C ARG A 229 -13.65 -24.56 -9.51
N PHE A 230 -12.53 -24.72 -8.81
CA PHE A 230 -11.22 -25.00 -9.40
C PHE A 230 -10.55 -26.18 -8.72
N ASP A 231 -9.92 -27.03 -9.53
CA ASP A 231 -9.17 -28.20 -9.03
C ASP A 231 -7.76 -27.81 -8.58
N ARG A 232 -7.22 -26.67 -9.07
CA ARG A 232 -5.87 -26.23 -8.82
C ARG A 232 -5.85 -24.79 -8.29
N VAL A 233 -5.58 -24.63 -7.00
CA VAL A 233 -5.63 -23.36 -6.28
C VAL A 233 -4.25 -23.03 -5.70
N GLY A 234 -3.67 -21.93 -6.18
CA GLY A 234 -2.45 -21.36 -5.62
C GLY A 234 -2.72 -20.10 -4.79
N VAL A 235 -1.67 -19.59 -4.16
CA VAL A 235 -1.70 -18.31 -3.44
C VAL A 235 -0.59 -17.42 -3.97
N LEU A 236 -0.93 -16.18 -4.29
CA LEU A 236 0.03 -15.10 -4.54
C LEU A 236 -0.11 -14.13 -3.38
N GLY A 237 0.98 -13.84 -2.67
CA GLY A 237 0.97 -12.86 -1.60
C GLY A 237 2.09 -11.85 -1.77
N HIS A 238 1.81 -10.60 -1.39
CA HIS A 238 2.80 -9.53 -1.36
C HIS A 238 3.16 -9.17 0.09
N SER A 239 4.44 -8.93 0.36
CA SER A 239 4.92 -8.54 1.69
C SER A 239 4.45 -9.52 2.78
N GLU A 240 3.70 -9.11 3.80
CA GLU A 240 3.11 -10.02 4.79
C GLU A 240 2.22 -11.10 4.14
N GLY A 241 1.51 -10.77 3.05
CA GLY A 241 0.76 -11.75 2.26
C GLY A 241 1.65 -12.84 1.66
N GLY A 242 2.89 -12.52 1.29
CA GLY A 242 3.90 -13.49 0.85
C GLY A 242 4.32 -14.45 1.98
N THR A 243 4.42 -13.94 3.20
CA THR A 243 4.65 -14.73 4.42
C THR A 243 3.46 -15.65 4.69
N ILE A 244 2.24 -15.12 4.59
CA ILE A 244 1.00 -15.92 4.72
C ILE A 244 0.94 -17.03 3.66
N ALA A 245 1.33 -16.75 2.41
CA ALA A 245 1.39 -17.76 1.36
C ALA A 245 2.34 -18.91 1.73
N MET A 246 3.52 -18.61 2.29
CA MET A 246 4.46 -19.63 2.77
C MET A 246 3.88 -20.44 3.94
N MET A 247 3.20 -19.81 4.91
CA MET A 247 2.51 -20.50 6.01
C MET A 247 1.46 -21.47 5.49
N ILE A 248 0.62 -21.03 4.56
CA ILE A 248 -0.45 -21.84 3.91
C ILE A 248 0.16 -23.03 3.14
N ALA A 249 1.27 -22.80 2.44
CA ALA A 249 1.97 -23.84 1.70
C ALA A 249 2.59 -24.89 2.62
N ALA A 250 3.13 -24.48 3.77
CA ALA A 250 3.66 -25.41 4.79
C ALA A 250 2.57 -26.33 5.36
N GLU A 251 1.33 -25.83 5.45
CA GLU A 251 0.15 -26.62 5.82
C GLU A 251 -0.41 -27.49 4.67
N GLN A 252 0.20 -27.42 3.48
CA GLN A 252 -0.22 -28.15 2.28
C GLN A 252 -1.65 -27.80 1.84
N LYS A 253 -2.05 -26.52 2.00
CA LYS A 253 -3.37 -26.02 1.60
C LYS A 253 -3.39 -25.36 0.21
N ALA A 254 -2.22 -25.08 -0.37
CA ALA A 254 -2.06 -24.54 -1.71
C ALA A 254 -1.32 -25.55 -2.62
N ASP A 255 -1.66 -25.55 -3.92
CA ASP A 255 -1.02 -26.40 -4.93
C ASP A 255 0.27 -25.79 -5.49
N PHE A 256 0.45 -24.50 -5.34
CA PHE A 256 1.64 -23.71 -5.68
C PHE A 256 1.52 -22.33 -5.02
N ILE A 257 2.64 -21.66 -4.81
CA ILE A 257 2.64 -20.30 -4.25
C ILE A 257 3.58 -19.35 -4.98
N ILE A 258 3.22 -18.07 -4.91
CA ILE A 258 4.06 -16.95 -5.34
C ILE A 258 4.18 -16.00 -4.14
N SER A 259 5.41 -15.82 -3.68
CA SER A 259 5.75 -14.86 -2.62
C SER A 259 6.47 -13.67 -3.25
N LEU A 260 5.80 -12.52 -3.26
CA LEU A 260 6.33 -11.24 -3.73
C LEU A 260 6.80 -10.43 -2.53
N ALA A 261 8.09 -10.21 -2.40
CA ALA A 261 8.72 -9.50 -1.28
C ALA A 261 8.25 -10.02 0.11
N GLY A 262 7.97 -11.34 0.22
CA GLY A 262 7.52 -11.95 1.46
C GLY A 262 8.64 -12.06 2.49
N MET A 263 8.30 -11.79 3.76
CA MET A 263 9.24 -11.93 4.86
C MET A 263 9.44 -13.41 5.19
N ALA A 264 10.69 -13.83 5.29
CA ALA A 264 11.09 -15.18 5.70
C ALA A 264 11.93 -15.18 6.99
N VAL A 265 12.58 -14.06 7.31
CA VAL A 265 13.16 -13.83 8.62
C VAL A 265 12.09 -13.31 9.59
N SER A 266 12.39 -13.24 10.89
CA SER A 266 11.38 -12.78 11.86
C SER A 266 10.92 -11.34 11.62
N GLY A 267 9.70 -11.02 12.07
CA GLY A 267 9.20 -9.65 12.02
C GLY A 267 10.08 -8.67 12.79
N ALA A 268 10.68 -9.11 13.91
CA ALA A 268 11.66 -8.30 14.65
C ALA A 268 12.89 -7.98 13.79
N GLU A 269 13.52 -8.99 13.15
CA GLU A 269 14.65 -8.79 12.25
C GLU A 269 14.29 -7.88 11.08
N THR A 270 13.10 -8.06 10.50
CA THR A 270 12.59 -7.19 9.42
C THR A 270 12.49 -5.73 9.85
N LEU A 271 11.90 -5.45 11.01
CA LEU A 271 11.76 -4.07 11.50
C LEU A 271 13.13 -3.43 11.84
N ILE A 272 14.08 -4.20 12.35
CA ILE A 272 15.45 -3.71 12.59
C ILE A 272 16.11 -3.33 11.27
N SER A 273 16.01 -4.20 10.24
CA SER A 273 16.55 -3.92 8.91
C SER A 273 15.93 -2.66 8.29
N GLN A 274 14.60 -2.51 8.37
CA GLN A 274 13.90 -1.30 7.90
C GLN A 274 14.41 -0.04 8.59
N ASN A 275 14.56 -0.05 9.92
CA ASN A 275 15.07 1.09 10.67
C ASN A 275 16.52 1.43 10.27
N ARG A 276 17.37 0.42 10.11
CA ARG A 276 18.77 0.59 9.69
C ARG A 276 18.85 1.29 8.31
N ILE A 277 18.10 0.80 7.34
CA ILE A 277 18.04 1.36 5.99
C ILE A 277 17.49 2.80 6.02
N ALA A 278 16.38 3.02 6.72
CA ALA A 278 15.74 4.33 6.80
C ALA A 278 16.66 5.39 7.45
N LEU A 279 17.32 5.05 8.55
CA LEU A 279 18.24 5.95 9.24
C LEU A 279 19.49 6.25 8.41
N GLY A 280 20.00 5.27 7.66
CA GLY A 280 21.08 5.45 6.69
C GLY A 280 20.69 6.44 5.59
N GLY A 281 19.48 6.30 5.04
CA GLY A 281 18.92 7.23 4.06
C GLY A 281 18.71 8.65 4.59
N LEU A 282 18.50 8.82 5.90
CA LEU A 282 18.42 10.12 6.57
C LEU A 282 19.79 10.71 6.94
N GLY A 283 20.89 10.00 6.69
CA GLY A 283 22.26 10.49 6.91
C GLY A 283 22.73 10.42 8.37
N PHE A 284 22.13 9.59 9.21
CA PHE A 284 22.67 9.32 10.53
C PHE A 284 24.00 8.56 10.43
N SER A 285 24.88 8.73 11.44
CA SER A 285 26.13 7.97 11.50
C SER A 285 25.89 6.50 11.81
N ASP A 286 26.77 5.63 11.31
CA ASP A 286 26.69 4.18 11.57
C ASP A 286 26.62 3.88 13.08
N GLU A 287 27.40 4.61 13.92
CA GLU A 287 27.38 4.47 15.37
C GLU A 287 26.00 4.78 15.97
N THR A 288 25.35 5.86 15.51
CA THR A 288 23.98 6.21 15.94
C THR A 288 22.97 5.15 15.50
N ILE A 289 23.08 4.65 14.26
CA ILE A 289 22.20 3.63 13.70
C ILE A 289 22.33 2.34 14.51
N GLU A 290 23.55 1.87 14.75
CA GLU A 290 23.79 0.66 15.54
C GLU A 290 23.28 0.79 16.99
N SER A 291 23.54 1.92 17.64
CA SER A 291 23.06 2.18 18.99
C SER A 291 21.51 2.15 19.06
N TYR A 292 20.85 2.77 18.08
CA TYR A 292 19.39 2.78 18.02
C TYR A 292 18.81 1.41 17.69
N CYS A 293 19.38 0.69 16.73
CA CYS A 293 18.94 -0.65 16.35
C CYS A 293 19.14 -1.66 17.48
N ASP A 294 20.25 -1.60 18.23
CA ASP A 294 20.50 -2.43 19.43
C ASP A 294 19.44 -2.18 20.51
N MET A 295 19.07 -0.91 20.73
CA MET A 295 18.00 -0.56 21.65
C MET A 295 16.65 -1.13 21.23
N LEU A 296 16.30 -1.06 19.93
CA LEU A 296 15.07 -1.63 19.39
C LEU A 296 15.07 -3.15 19.48
N GLU A 297 16.17 -3.81 19.14
CA GLU A 297 16.32 -5.28 19.22
C GLU A 297 16.04 -5.79 20.63
N LYS A 298 16.65 -5.15 21.64
CA LYS A 298 16.38 -5.46 23.05
C LYS A 298 14.93 -5.21 23.44
N ALA A 299 14.30 -4.13 22.94
CA ALA A 299 12.89 -3.85 23.22
C ALA A 299 11.96 -4.91 22.59
N PHE A 300 12.28 -5.37 21.39
CA PHE A 300 11.53 -6.42 20.71
C PHE A 300 11.71 -7.76 21.39
N ASP A 301 12.94 -8.11 21.79
CA ASP A 301 13.21 -9.32 22.58
C ASP A 301 12.44 -9.32 23.92
N VAL A 302 12.44 -8.20 24.63
CA VAL A 302 11.66 -8.06 25.87
C VAL A 302 10.16 -8.22 25.61
N LYS A 303 9.66 -7.72 24.48
CA LYS A 303 8.24 -7.87 24.13
C LYS A 303 7.86 -9.33 23.87
N VAL A 304 8.73 -10.08 23.23
CA VAL A 304 8.51 -11.49 22.86
C VAL A 304 8.78 -12.43 24.06
N ASN A 305 9.89 -12.23 24.76
CA ASN A 305 10.41 -13.16 25.75
C ASN A 305 10.22 -12.67 27.21
N GLY A 306 9.78 -11.45 27.41
CA GLY A 306 9.65 -10.83 28.71
C GLY A 306 10.95 -10.20 29.21
N GLY A 307 10.85 -9.38 30.23
CA GLY A 307 12.00 -8.68 30.81
C GLY A 307 11.73 -7.21 31.08
N ARG A 308 12.81 -6.43 31.21
CA ARG A 308 12.74 -4.98 31.43
C ARG A 308 13.08 -4.25 30.14
N MET A 309 12.20 -3.34 29.69
CA MET A 309 12.46 -2.47 28.55
C MET A 309 13.77 -1.67 28.73
N PRO A 310 14.58 -1.52 27.66
CA PRO A 310 15.75 -0.66 27.71
C PRO A 310 15.37 0.77 28.04
N ASP A 311 16.23 1.42 28.84
CA ASP A 311 16.09 2.84 29.13
C ASP A 311 16.81 3.64 28.05
N PRO A 312 16.13 4.54 27.31
CA PRO A 312 16.77 5.34 26.28
C PRO A 312 17.98 6.17 26.78
N SER A 313 18.02 6.48 28.08
CA SER A 313 19.16 7.22 28.67
C SER A 313 20.45 6.43 28.73
N ASP A 314 20.41 5.11 28.56
CA ASP A 314 21.61 4.25 28.49
C ASP A 314 22.25 4.22 27.10
N TYR A 315 21.65 4.92 26.11
CA TYR A 315 22.08 4.95 24.71
C TYR A 315 22.42 6.37 24.26
N ASP A 316 23.52 6.48 23.51
CA ASP A 316 23.92 7.76 22.90
C ASP A 316 23.18 7.97 21.56
N ILE A 317 21.91 8.41 21.67
CA ILE A 317 21.04 8.67 20.53
C ILE A 317 20.40 10.06 20.61
N PRO A 318 20.19 10.73 19.46
CA PRO A 318 19.54 12.05 19.41
C PRO A 318 18.08 12.01 19.90
N GLU A 319 17.60 13.12 20.49
CA GLU A 319 16.23 13.25 21.01
C GLU A 319 15.12 12.84 20.02
N PRO A 320 15.20 13.12 18.69
CA PRO A 320 14.19 12.64 17.75
C PRO A 320 14.07 11.10 17.73
N LEU A 321 15.19 10.37 17.84
CA LEU A 321 15.18 8.91 17.90
C LEU A 321 14.66 8.40 19.24
N MET A 322 14.91 9.10 20.35
CA MET A 322 14.30 8.79 21.65
C MET A 322 12.78 8.91 21.59
N GLN A 323 12.26 9.95 20.93
CA GLN A 323 10.82 10.13 20.74
C GLN A 323 10.23 9.01 19.87
N ASN A 324 10.91 8.66 18.76
CA ASN A 324 10.51 7.55 17.91
C ASN A 324 10.49 6.22 18.67
N TYR A 325 11.52 5.93 19.46
CA TYR A 325 11.57 4.75 20.33
C TYR A 325 10.35 4.66 21.25
N ARG A 326 9.97 5.76 21.92
CA ARG A 326 8.78 5.79 22.80
C ARG A 326 7.50 5.46 22.01
N ALA A 327 7.39 5.94 20.78
CA ALA A 327 6.26 5.63 19.91
C ALA A 327 6.26 4.14 19.51
N VAL A 328 7.42 3.59 19.13
CA VAL A 328 7.58 2.16 18.83
C VAL A 328 7.21 1.29 20.03
N VAL A 329 7.70 1.64 21.24
CA VAL A 329 7.36 0.90 22.47
C VAL A 329 5.85 0.90 22.74
N ALA A 330 5.15 1.98 22.43
CA ALA A 330 3.69 2.03 22.54
C ALA A 330 3.02 1.14 21.48
N GLN A 331 3.50 1.16 20.22
CA GLN A 331 2.94 0.37 19.11
C GLN A 331 3.11 -1.13 19.31
N ILE A 332 4.27 -1.60 19.78
CA ILE A 332 4.49 -3.03 20.03
C ILE A 332 3.63 -3.62 21.15
N GLN A 333 2.88 -2.79 21.90
CA GLN A 333 1.86 -3.29 22.82
C GLN A 333 0.56 -3.71 22.14
N LEU A 334 0.32 -3.26 20.91
CA LEU A 334 -0.89 -3.60 20.16
C LEU A 334 -0.84 -5.07 19.70
N PRO A 335 -1.98 -5.78 19.66
CA PRO A 335 -2.02 -7.22 19.33
C PRO A 335 -1.33 -7.55 18.01
N TYR A 336 -1.61 -6.79 16.95
CA TYR A 336 -0.98 -6.96 15.65
C TYR A 336 0.55 -6.92 15.73
N MET A 337 1.11 -5.82 16.27
CA MET A 337 2.56 -5.64 16.33
C MET A 337 3.25 -6.66 17.26
N ALA A 338 2.60 -7.00 18.36
CA ALA A 338 3.11 -8.02 19.28
C ALA A 338 3.22 -9.40 18.60
N HIS A 339 2.22 -9.75 17.78
CA HIS A 339 2.24 -10.98 16.99
C HIS A 339 3.30 -10.91 15.88
N PHE A 340 3.31 -9.80 15.13
CA PHE A 340 4.24 -9.57 14.01
C PHE A 340 5.71 -9.75 14.43
N LEU A 341 6.11 -9.21 15.59
CA LEU A 341 7.49 -9.35 16.08
C LEU A 341 7.93 -10.80 16.22
N SER A 342 7.02 -11.70 16.62
CA SER A 342 7.31 -13.13 16.83
C SER A 342 7.10 -13.99 15.59
N LEU A 343 6.57 -13.41 14.50
CA LEU A 343 6.30 -14.12 13.26
C LEU A 343 7.63 -14.51 12.59
N ASP A 344 7.86 -15.81 12.44
CA ASP A 344 9.04 -16.37 11.77
C ASP A 344 8.64 -17.65 11.03
N VAL A 345 8.82 -17.68 9.72
CA VAL A 345 8.43 -18.84 8.90
C VAL A 345 9.58 -19.80 8.62
N ARG A 346 10.82 -19.46 9.00
CA ARG A 346 11.98 -20.36 8.80
C ARG A 346 11.75 -21.78 9.33
N PRO A 347 11.14 -22.00 10.51
CA PRO A 347 10.89 -23.33 11.03
C PRO A 347 9.97 -24.19 10.17
N VAL A 348 9.10 -23.58 9.36
CA VAL A 348 8.07 -24.29 8.59
C VAL A 348 8.36 -24.37 7.08
N LEU A 349 9.38 -23.66 6.57
CA LEU A 349 9.73 -23.70 5.14
C LEU A 349 10.01 -25.11 4.63
N GLY A 350 10.65 -25.96 5.45
CA GLY A 350 10.93 -27.36 5.12
C GLY A 350 9.70 -28.27 4.99
N GLU A 351 8.52 -27.81 5.42
CA GLU A 351 7.27 -28.53 5.27
C GLU A 351 6.55 -28.22 3.95
N ILE A 352 7.00 -27.20 3.22
CA ILE A 352 6.44 -26.83 1.90
C ILE A 352 6.78 -27.94 0.90
N LYS A 353 5.74 -28.44 0.21
CA LYS A 353 5.83 -29.52 -0.79
C LYS A 353 5.39 -29.12 -2.18
N CYS A 354 4.75 -27.97 -2.29
CA CYS A 354 4.30 -27.44 -3.56
C CYS A 354 5.37 -26.52 -4.19
N PRO A 355 5.33 -26.29 -5.52
CA PRO A 355 6.21 -25.34 -6.17
C PRO A 355 6.12 -23.93 -5.58
N VAL A 356 7.28 -23.27 -5.46
CA VAL A 356 7.41 -21.92 -4.91
C VAL A 356 8.10 -21.00 -5.91
N LEU A 357 7.48 -19.86 -6.20
CA LEU A 357 8.15 -18.70 -6.79
C LEU A 357 8.30 -17.64 -5.70
N ALA A 358 9.52 -17.27 -5.35
CA ALA A 358 9.81 -16.17 -4.43
C ALA A 358 10.62 -15.10 -5.17
N LEU A 359 10.05 -13.90 -5.27
CA LEU A 359 10.68 -12.75 -5.92
C LEU A 359 10.81 -11.62 -4.92
N ASN A 360 11.88 -10.83 -5.04
CA ASN A 360 12.02 -9.57 -4.33
C ASN A 360 12.82 -8.56 -5.18
N GLY A 361 12.57 -7.27 -4.98
CA GLY A 361 13.33 -6.20 -5.64
C GLY A 361 14.68 -5.98 -4.96
N SER A 362 15.75 -5.75 -5.74
CA SER A 362 17.10 -5.52 -5.18
C SER A 362 17.23 -4.17 -4.46
N LYS A 363 16.28 -3.25 -4.68
CA LYS A 363 16.17 -1.96 -4.02
C LYS A 363 15.01 -1.90 -3.01
N ASP A 364 14.52 -3.06 -2.57
CA ASP A 364 13.51 -3.12 -1.53
C ASP A 364 14.06 -2.62 -0.19
N THR A 365 13.51 -1.51 0.31
CA THR A 365 13.90 -0.91 1.59
C THR A 365 13.01 -1.34 2.76
N GLN A 366 11.97 -2.16 2.49
CA GLN A 366 11.04 -2.64 3.50
C GLN A 366 11.29 -4.10 3.88
N VAL A 367 11.62 -4.96 2.89
CA VAL A 367 11.95 -6.36 3.11
C VAL A 367 13.30 -6.63 2.46
N ASP A 368 14.35 -6.75 3.27
CA ASP A 368 15.70 -7.01 2.79
C ASP A 368 15.72 -8.26 1.90
N HIS A 369 16.01 -8.05 0.61
CA HIS A 369 15.93 -9.11 -0.38
C HIS A 369 16.97 -10.20 -0.16
N ILE A 370 18.15 -9.86 0.36
CA ILE A 370 19.23 -10.83 0.60
C ILE A 370 18.83 -11.74 1.75
N ALA A 371 18.55 -11.18 2.92
CA ALA A 371 18.24 -11.95 4.13
C ALA A 371 17.02 -12.86 3.91
N ASN A 372 15.95 -12.35 3.30
CA ASN A 372 14.72 -13.08 3.12
C ASN A 372 14.79 -14.15 2.02
N LEU A 373 15.37 -13.83 0.85
CA LEU A 373 15.53 -14.84 -0.21
C LEU A 373 16.53 -15.94 0.19
N ASP A 374 17.57 -15.61 0.93
CA ASP A 374 18.52 -16.62 1.43
C ASP A 374 17.88 -17.54 2.48
N ALA A 375 17.04 -17.00 3.37
CA ALA A 375 16.26 -17.79 4.31
C ALA A 375 15.30 -18.75 3.58
N ILE A 376 14.61 -18.28 2.53
CA ILE A 376 13.72 -19.10 1.70
C ILE A 376 14.52 -20.21 1.02
N ARG A 377 15.65 -19.89 0.36
CA ARG A 377 16.50 -20.90 -0.31
C ARG A 377 16.99 -21.98 0.66
N ALA A 378 17.45 -21.56 1.84
CA ALA A 378 17.97 -22.47 2.85
C ALA A 378 16.87 -23.36 3.46
N GLY A 379 15.64 -22.87 3.58
CA GLY A 379 14.53 -23.59 4.20
C GLY A 379 13.77 -24.52 3.26
N LEU A 380 13.68 -24.19 1.97
CA LEU A 380 12.94 -25.00 1.00
C LEU A 380 13.65 -26.33 0.69
N LYS A 381 12.86 -27.37 0.47
CA LYS A 381 13.37 -28.62 -0.10
C LYS A 381 13.77 -28.41 -1.56
N ASP A 382 14.73 -29.22 -2.01
CA ASP A 382 15.16 -29.22 -3.40
C ASP A 382 14.00 -29.68 -4.30
N ASP A 383 13.48 -28.76 -5.12
CA ASP A 383 12.48 -29.00 -6.15
C ASP A 383 12.86 -28.16 -7.39
N PRO A 384 13.01 -28.80 -8.57
CA PRO A 384 13.41 -28.11 -9.79
C PRO A 384 12.40 -27.04 -10.25
N LYS A 385 11.21 -27.04 -9.67
CA LYS A 385 10.18 -26.02 -9.95
C LYS A 385 10.28 -24.79 -9.04
N ASN A 386 11.07 -24.86 -7.97
CA ASN A 386 11.29 -23.70 -7.11
C ASN A 386 12.15 -22.66 -7.83
N ARG A 387 11.76 -21.40 -7.69
CA ARG A 387 12.52 -20.22 -8.15
C ARG A 387 12.57 -19.22 -7.01
N VAL A 388 13.78 -18.78 -6.67
CA VAL A 388 13.99 -17.77 -5.64
C VAL A 388 14.96 -16.73 -6.20
N GLU A 389 14.44 -15.57 -6.61
CA GLU A 389 15.19 -14.62 -7.42
C GLU A 389 15.04 -13.19 -6.88
N SER A 390 16.15 -12.45 -6.92
CA SER A 390 16.14 -10.98 -6.75
C SER A 390 16.03 -10.32 -8.11
N LEU A 391 15.17 -9.32 -8.25
CA LEU A 391 14.96 -8.54 -9.46
C LEU A 391 15.71 -7.21 -9.34
N GLU A 392 16.68 -7.04 -10.21
CA GLU A 392 17.58 -5.88 -10.16
C GLU A 392 16.85 -4.56 -10.41
N GLY A 393 17.11 -3.55 -9.57
CA GLY A 393 16.59 -2.20 -9.74
C GLY A 393 15.16 -1.97 -9.28
N LEU A 394 14.45 -3.00 -8.81
CA LEU A 394 13.05 -2.90 -8.38
C LEU A 394 12.94 -2.64 -6.87
N ASN A 395 11.94 -1.83 -6.50
CA ASN A 395 11.57 -1.54 -5.11
C ASN A 395 10.63 -2.60 -4.52
N HIS A 396 10.10 -2.34 -3.33
CA HIS A 396 9.14 -3.22 -2.63
C HIS A 396 7.85 -3.49 -3.41
N LEU A 397 7.38 -2.52 -4.20
CA LEU A 397 6.19 -2.65 -5.06
C LEU A 397 6.52 -3.21 -6.46
N PHE A 398 7.74 -3.68 -6.67
CA PHE A 398 8.22 -4.16 -7.98
C PHE A 398 8.18 -3.09 -9.07
N GLN A 399 8.53 -1.85 -8.73
CA GLN A 399 8.66 -0.73 -9.66
C GLN A 399 10.13 -0.41 -9.88
N HIS A 400 10.51 0.01 -11.09
CA HIS A 400 11.81 0.63 -11.31
C HIS A 400 11.92 1.93 -10.52
N CYS A 401 13.00 2.11 -9.80
CA CYS A 401 13.19 3.22 -8.88
C CYS A 401 14.65 3.68 -8.81
N ASP A 402 14.89 4.85 -8.25
CA ASP A 402 16.23 5.37 -8.03
C ASP A 402 16.82 4.84 -6.71
N THR A 403 16.12 5.01 -5.60
CA THR A 403 16.58 4.64 -4.25
C THR A 403 15.80 3.49 -3.61
N GLY A 404 14.57 3.23 -4.04
CA GLY A 404 13.64 2.28 -3.43
C GLY A 404 12.88 2.83 -2.23
N ALA A 405 13.11 4.08 -1.86
CA ALA A 405 12.41 4.72 -0.75
C ALA A 405 10.91 4.87 -1.04
N VAL A 406 10.09 4.71 -0.01
CA VAL A 406 8.61 4.85 -0.09
C VAL A 406 8.18 6.22 -0.65
N SER A 407 8.99 7.27 -0.42
CA SER A 407 8.74 8.61 -0.93
C SER A 407 8.78 8.73 -2.46
N GLU A 408 9.36 7.75 -3.16
CA GLU A 408 9.39 7.71 -4.63
C GLU A 408 8.08 7.18 -5.23
N TYR A 409 7.35 6.32 -4.53
CA TYR A 409 6.22 5.55 -5.06
C TYR A 409 5.17 6.41 -5.77
N ARG A 410 4.82 7.54 -5.17
CA ARG A 410 3.83 8.46 -5.75
C ARG A 410 4.25 8.98 -7.12
N ASN A 411 5.54 9.23 -7.32
CA ASN A 411 6.08 9.89 -8.52
C ASN A 411 6.44 8.89 -9.64
N ILE A 412 6.51 7.61 -9.32
CA ILE A 412 6.72 6.55 -10.30
C ILE A 412 5.41 6.31 -11.04
N GLU A 413 5.39 6.34 -12.38
CA GLU A 413 4.19 6.04 -13.18
C GLU A 413 3.93 4.53 -13.30
N GLU A 414 5.00 3.73 -13.31
CA GLU A 414 4.93 2.28 -13.37
C GLU A 414 4.31 1.71 -12.10
N THR A 415 3.31 0.85 -12.25
CA THR A 415 2.67 0.17 -11.11
C THR A 415 3.34 -1.15 -10.78
N PHE A 416 3.77 -1.89 -11.81
CA PHE A 416 4.44 -3.18 -11.64
C PHE A 416 5.34 -3.46 -12.86
N ALA A 417 6.60 -3.81 -12.64
CA ALA A 417 7.58 -4.00 -13.71
C ALA A 417 7.16 -5.13 -14.66
N PRO A 418 7.21 -4.91 -15.98
CA PRO A 418 6.84 -5.90 -16.97
C PRO A 418 7.62 -7.23 -16.84
N GLU A 419 8.93 -7.16 -16.56
CA GLU A 419 9.75 -8.35 -16.38
C GLU A 419 9.37 -9.19 -15.16
N ALA A 420 8.84 -8.55 -14.10
CA ALA A 420 8.31 -9.28 -12.95
C ALA A 420 7.01 -10.01 -13.31
N LEU A 421 6.12 -9.37 -14.09
CA LEU A 421 4.92 -10.01 -14.64
C LEU A 421 5.28 -11.18 -15.56
N GLU A 422 6.25 -11.00 -16.45
CA GLU A 422 6.71 -12.05 -17.36
C GLU A 422 7.25 -13.27 -16.61
N LYS A 423 8.06 -13.07 -15.56
CA LYS A 423 8.58 -14.16 -14.73
C LYS A 423 7.45 -14.92 -14.03
N ILE A 424 6.46 -14.21 -13.49
CA ILE A 424 5.29 -14.83 -12.86
C ILE A 424 4.52 -15.69 -13.87
N VAL A 425 4.21 -15.14 -15.05
CA VAL A 425 3.46 -15.84 -16.11
C VAL A 425 4.25 -17.07 -16.61
N GLN A 426 5.54 -16.91 -16.89
CA GLN A 426 6.40 -17.99 -17.37
C GLN A 426 6.47 -19.13 -16.35
N TRP A 427 6.72 -18.80 -15.08
CA TRP A 427 6.79 -19.82 -14.02
C TRP A 427 5.45 -20.56 -13.86
N LEU A 428 4.33 -19.83 -13.89
CA LEU A 428 2.99 -20.45 -13.83
C LEU A 428 2.76 -21.40 -15.00
N TYR A 429 3.22 -21.07 -16.20
CA TYR A 429 3.16 -21.96 -17.34
C TYR A 429 3.98 -23.24 -17.09
N GLU A 430 5.23 -23.12 -16.60
CA GLU A 430 6.10 -24.26 -16.29
C GLU A 430 5.49 -25.21 -15.28
N VAL A 431 4.92 -24.69 -14.17
CA VAL A 431 4.37 -25.53 -13.09
C VAL A 431 3.01 -26.11 -13.40
N ASN A 432 2.25 -25.52 -14.34
CA ASN A 432 0.91 -25.97 -14.69
C ASN A 432 0.85 -26.89 -15.94
N THR A 433 1.87 -26.86 -16.82
CA THR A 433 1.93 -27.70 -18.03
C THR A 433 2.77 -28.97 -17.87
N ALA A 434 3.67 -29.01 -16.90
CA ALA A 434 4.45 -30.22 -16.61
C ALA A 434 3.56 -31.29 -15.94
N ARG A 435 2.88 -32.10 -16.75
CA ARG A 435 2.22 -33.38 -16.32
C ARG A 435 3.20 -34.53 -16.39
#